data_4152ca8e890c876d56fc1690135cf74b
#
_entry.id   4152ca8e890c876d56fc1690135cf74b
#
_cell.length_a   1.000
_cell.length_b   1.000
_cell.length_c   1.000
_cell.angle_alpha   90.00
_cell.angle_beta   90.00
_cell.angle_gamma   90.00
#
_symmetry.space_group_name_H-M   'P 1'
#
loop_
_entity.id
_entity.type
_entity.pdbx_description
1 polymer ?
#
loop_
_entity_poly.entity_id
_entity_poly.type
_entity_poly.pdbx_seq_one_letter_code
_entity_poly.pdbx_strand_id
1 'polypeptide(L)'
;MTNVFENLKRVPKYLYYPFISHIRFPRYKNLVSNLKIEFNYPITALVGVNGASKSSVLRAIYGAPKNKSIGDYWFETNIDHIKDERSVFIYGYYNQQAQREVEAVKVRIKKDSNPDYWEPSRPLIAYDMEKMPPLQEVPNGRGRSQTRWNTIDKNVVYLDFRHEAISAFDRFFYVTHLKKTKTIETKQDFIRKYAKNLQTIIDQGLNNYTLYRHNRVLKNELLSLDIVRKISQILGKSYSSIRVVEHNLYTSEFAKTIYMSCGNDLNYSEAFAGSGEFAIVSLVKAVMEAPDKSLIILDEPEVSIHPGAQEKMLEFLAEQAFTKHHQIVFTTHSPAMIRKLPSEAIHVLYLDANGNTNIRSCVHAEEAFVEIGAAFEKKTIIVEDKMAKLVIEKILKDRKIFANFDVLKAPNGAEWIKKNAVLTHSLANTDNVLFILDGDKKKEHQDPDNIPPSDNIRLSDIIYEQTGCRIEIPHEKDNEEDKIAKQRDFLKYYKDHVFYFPVDDPEEILWEYADGKDTILETDIKKCFCKLSCNMFGDEKSEHIFSVAEICANKMDTSTNDKCQELLHNIENFLQ
;
A
#
# COMPACT_ATOMS: atom_id res chain seq x y z
N MET A 1 12.16 -15.54 6.85
CA MET A 1 12.24 -15.15 5.41
C MET A 1 12.75 -13.74 5.32
N THR A 2 13.85 -13.47 4.62
CA THR A 2 14.39 -12.10 4.47
C THR A 2 13.35 -11.25 3.76
N ASN A 3 12.98 -10.12 4.34
CA ASN A 3 11.99 -9.20 3.79
C ASN A 3 12.51 -8.64 2.43
N VAL A 4 11.84 -8.98 1.32
CA VAL A 4 12.23 -8.57 -0.03
C VAL A 4 12.31 -7.04 -0.16
N PHE A 5 11.48 -6.30 0.56
CA PHE A 5 11.46 -4.84 0.55
C PHE A 5 12.73 -4.25 1.17
N GLU A 6 13.25 -4.85 2.24
CA GLU A 6 14.54 -4.45 2.83
C GLU A 6 15.72 -4.79 1.91
N ASN A 7 15.64 -5.92 1.21
CA ASN A 7 16.67 -6.27 0.22
C ASN A 7 16.71 -5.26 -0.93
N LEU A 8 15.57 -4.78 -1.39
CA LEU A 8 15.49 -3.75 -2.44
C LEU A 8 16.18 -2.44 -2.06
N LYS A 9 16.16 -2.03 -0.79
CA LYS A 9 16.89 -0.84 -0.30
C LYS A 9 18.40 -0.96 -0.49
N ARG A 10 18.92 -2.18 -0.43
CA ARG A 10 20.36 -2.47 -0.49
C ARG A 10 20.89 -2.62 -1.92
N VAL A 11 20.00 -2.73 -2.91
CA VAL A 11 20.40 -2.91 -4.31
C VAL A 11 20.95 -1.59 -4.87
N PRO A 12 22.18 -1.58 -5.39
CA PRO A 12 22.76 -0.38 -5.98
C PRO A 12 21.95 0.16 -7.16
N LYS A 13 21.68 1.47 -7.19
CA LYS A 13 20.87 2.12 -8.23
C LYS A 13 21.35 1.84 -9.67
N TYR A 14 22.66 1.69 -9.89
CA TYR A 14 23.20 1.46 -11.23
C TYR A 14 22.72 0.13 -11.88
N LEU A 15 22.29 -0.84 -11.07
CA LEU A 15 21.74 -2.10 -11.58
C LEU A 15 20.41 -1.90 -12.30
N TYR A 16 19.66 -0.86 -11.92
CA TYR A 16 18.38 -0.48 -12.55
C TYR A 16 18.55 0.41 -13.78
N TYR A 17 19.76 0.86 -14.10
CA TYR A 17 19.95 1.74 -15.25
C TYR A 17 19.62 1.05 -16.58
N PRO A 18 18.92 1.80 -17.48
CA PRO A 18 18.47 3.16 -17.36
C PRO A 18 17.27 3.31 -16.37
N PHE A 19 17.31 4.33 -15.49
CA PHE A 19 16.34 4.57 -14.41
C PHE A 19 15.92 6.04 -14.41
N ILE A 20 14.61 6.32 -14.36
CA ILE A 20 14.10 7.67 -14.21
C ILE A 20 14.28 8.06 -12.73
N SER A 21 15.12 9.05 -12.45
CA SER A 21 15.45 9.47 -11.08
C SER A 21 14.40 10.42 -10.50
N HIS A 22 13.80 11.25 -11.34
CA HIS A 22 12.71 12.16 -10.95
C HIS A 22 11.88 12.57 -12.17
N ILE A 23 10.69 13.10 -11.89
CA ILE A 23 9.88 13.84 -12.85
C ILE A 23 9.36 15.11 -12.19
N ARG A 24 9.34 16.22 -12.95
CA ARG A 24 8.80 17.50 -12.48
C ARG A 24 7.95 18.17 -13.53
N PHE A 25 6.99 18.94 -13.07
CA PHE A 25 5.92 19.48 -13.88
C PHE A 25 5.89 21.02 -13.77
N PRO A 26 6.64 21.74 -14.59
CA PRO A 26 6.55 23.20 -14.62
C PRO A 26 5.13 23.69 -14.94
N ARG A 27 4.47 23.01 -15.89
CA ARG A 27 3.09 23.26 -16.32
C ARG A 27 2.46 21.97 -16.82
N TYR A 28 1.50 21.45 -16.11
CA TYR A 28 0.86 20.20 -16.53
C TYR A 28 -0.52 20.05 -15.90
N LYS A 29 -1.58 20.23 -16.71
CA LYS A 29 -2.97 20.13 -16.23
C LYS A 29 -3.22 20.98 -14.97
N ASN A 30 -3.80 20.38 -13.92
CA ASN A 30 -4.07 21.02 -12.63
C ASN A 30 -2.98 20.75 -11.57
N LEU A 31 -1.79 20.29 -11.96
CA LEU A 31 -0.68 20.15 -11.01
C LEU A 31 -0.15 21.54 -10.64
N VAL A 32 0.19 21.72 -9.36
CA VAL A 32 0.89 22.94 -8.92
C VAL A 32 2.20 23.09 -9.70
N SER A 33 2.58 24.35 -10.01
CA SER A 33 3.80 24.62 -10.77
C SER A 33 5.02 24.04 -10.06
N ASN A 34 5.90 23.39 -10.84
CA ASN A 34 7.12 22.72 -10.37
C ASN A 34 6.91 21.57 -9.39
N LEU A 35 5.70 20.97 -9.33
CA LEU A 35 5.51 19.73 -8.61
C LEU A 35 6.56 18.72 -9.06
N LYS A 36 7.31 18.13 -8.11
CA LYS A 36 8.41 17.19 -8.36
C LYS A 36 8.17 15.88 -7.62
N ILE A 37 8.41 14.76 -8.30
CA ILE A 37 8.39 13.41 -7.75
C ILE A 37 9.78 12.81 -7.92
N GLU A 38 10.39 12.37 -6.84
CA GLU A 38 11.68 11.69 -6.84
C GLU A 38 11.48 10.18 -6.67
N PHE A 39 12.15 9.41 -7.52
CA PHE A 39 12.10 7.95 -7.46
C PHE A 39 13.32 7.43 -6.70
N ASN A 40 13.19 7.35 -5.38
CA ASN A 40 14.29 6.95 -4.48
C ASN A 40 14.31 5.44 -4.22
N TYR A 41 13.26 4.74 -4.61
CA TYR A 41 13.09 3.30 -4.45
C TYR A 41 12.63 2.67 -5.77
N PRO A 42 12.96 1.41 -6.08
CA PRO A 42 12.59 0.77 -7.35
C PRO A 42 11.08 0.66 -7.60
N ILE A 43 10.30 0.66 -6.54
CA ILE A 43 8.84 0.65 -6.57
C ILE A 43 8.34 1.98 -6.02
N THR A 44 7.42 2.62 -6.72
CA THR A 44 6.80 3.88 -6.29
C THR A 44 5.29 3.77 -6.33
N ALA A 45 4.64 4.04 -5.21
CA ALA A 45 3.20 4.14 -5.07
C ALA A 45 2.75 5.61 -5.10
N LEU A 46 1.88 5.96 -6.02
CA LEU A 46 1.18 7.25 -6.08
C LEU A 46 -0.21 7.06 -5.46
N VAL A 47 -0.38 7.56 -4.26
CA VAL A 47 -1.59 7.44 -3.46
C VAL A 47 -2.37 8.75 -3.51
N GLY A 48 -3.68 8.72 -3.36
CA GLY A 48 -4.50 9.95 -3.25
C GLY A 48 -5.95 9.73 -3.65
N VAL A 49 -6.80 10.70 -3.34
CA VAL A 49 -8.23 10.66 -3.66
C VAL A 49 -8.52 10.66 -5.16
N ASN A 50 -9.75 10.35 -5.54
CA ASN A 50 -10.18 10.46 -6.92
C ASN A 50 -10.06 11.92 -7.41
N GLY A 51 -9.61 12.11 -8.65
CA GLY A 51 -9.38 13.45 -9.22
C GLY A 51 -8.02 14.08 -8.89
N ALA A 52 -7.20 13.51 -7.99
CA ALA A 52 -5.86 14.01 -7.66
C ALA A 52 -4.81 13.74 -8.76
N SER A 53 -5.19 13.66 -10.01
CA SER A 53 -4.33 13.57 -11.21
C SER A 53 -3.32 12.41 -11.27
N LYS A 54 -3.50 11.34 -10.46
CA LYS A 54 -2.60 10.17 -10.42
C LYS A 54 -2.35 9.57 -11.81
N SER A 55 -3.40 9.22 -12.55
CA SER A 55 -3.28 8.66 -13.91
C SER A 55 -2.63 9.64 -14.90
N SER A 56 -2.80 10.97 -14.69
CA SER A 56 -2.13 11.98 -15.51
C SER A 56 -0.61 11.99 -15.30
N VAL A 57 -0.17 11.79 -14.06
CA VAL A 57 1.26 11.61 -13.72
C VAL A 57 1.80 10.32 -14.33
N LEU A 58 1.08 9.18 -14.23
CA LEU A 58 1.49 7.92 -14.86
C LEU A 58 1.66 8.06 -16.39
N ARG A 59 0.75 8.78 -17.06
CA ARG A 59 0.86 9.02 -18.51
C ARG A 59 2.07 9.89 -18.87
N ALA A 60 2.45 10.84 -18.01
CA ALA A 60 3.68 11.61 -18.21
C ALA A 60 4.93 10.72 -18.07
N ILE A 61 4.94 9.83 -17.06
CA ILE A 61 6.02 8.86 -16.86
C ILE A 61 6.09 7.89 -18.07
N TYR A 62 4.93 7.41 -18.57
CA TYR A 62 4.86 6.62 -19.80
C TYR A 62 5.43 7.37 -21.00
N GLY A 63 5.14 8.64 -21.11
CA GLY A 63 5.60 9.50 -22.20
C GLY A 63 7.08 9.88 -22.13
N ALA A 64 7.80 9.59 -21.05
CA ALA A 64 9.21 9.97 -20.89
C ALA A 64 10.16 9.19 -21.81
N PRO A 65 10.10 7.85 -21.96
CA PRO A 65 11.02 7.09 -22.79
C PRO A 65 10.94 7.40 -24.29
N LYS A 66 11.99 6.96 -24.96
CA LYS A 66 12.10 7.03 -26.42
C LYS A 66 10.92 6.29 -27.08
N ASN A 67 10.39 6.85 -28.17
CA ASN A 67 9.29 6.30 -28.94
C ASN A 67 7.97 6.12 -28.16
N LYS A 68 7.83 6.76 -27.00
CA LYS A 68 6.59 6.86 -26.23
C LYS A 68 6.13 8.31 -26.16
N SER A 69 4.82 8.52 -26.12
CA SER A 69 4.23 9.86 -26.12
C SER A 69 2.98 9.89 -25.26
N ILE A 70 2.74 11.00 -24.57
CA ILE A 70 1.44 11.26 -23.95
C ILE A 70 0.34 11.35 -25.02
N GLY A 71 0.71 11.71 -26.26
CA GLY A 71 -0.20 11.74 -27.40
C GLY A 71 -0.72 10.37 -27.86
N ASP A 72 -0.19 9.25 -27.31
CA ASP A 72 -0.78 7.92 -27.47
C ASP A 72 -2.13 7.82 -26.71
N TYR A 73 -2.41 8.79 -25.83
CA TYR A 73 -3.67 9.02 -25.13
C TYR A 73 -4.23 10.39 -25.52
N TRP A 74 -5.54 10.63 -25.22
CA TRP A 74 -6.06 11.99 -25.37
C TRP A 74 -5.51 12.89 -24.26
N PHE A 75 -5.28 14.16 -24.56
CA PHE A 75 -4.83 15.16 -23.60
C PHE A 75 -5.86 16.28 -23.42
N GLU A 76 -6.50 16.69 -24.49
CA GLU A 76 -7.50 17.76 -24.53
C GLU A 76 -8.64 17.38 -25.49
N THR A 77 -9.88 17.72 -25.14
CA THR A 77 -11.06 17.61 -26.01
C THR A 77 -11.79 18.96 -26.07
N ASN A 78 -12.77 19.07 -26.95
CA ASN A 78 -13.62 20.27 -27.00
C ASN A 78 -14.45 20.49 -25.72
N ILE A 79 -14.60 19.50 -24.88
CA ILE A 79 -15.29 19.56 -23.59
C ILE A 79 -14.28 19.79 -22.46
N ASP A 80 -13.10 19.17 -22.56
CA ASP A 80 -12.05 19.20 -21.53
C ASP A 80 -10.93 20.14 -21.96
N HIS A 81 -11.17 21.44 -21.85
CA HIS A 81 -10.18 22.43 -22.21
C HIS A 81 -9.10 22.60 -21.15
N ILE A 82 -7.84 22.56 -21.57
CA ILE A 82 -6.69 22.94 -20.76
C ILE A 82 -6.34 24.39 -21.09
N LYS A 83 -6.43 25.26 -20.10
CA LYS A 83 -6.18 26.71 -20.25
C LYS A 83 -4.77 27.05 -20.74
N ASP A 84 -3.79 26.18 -20.48
CA ASP A 84 -2.40 26.39 -20.84
C ASP A 84 -2.06 25.76 -22.19
N GLU A 85 -1.68 26.58 -23.16
CA GLU A 85 -1.29 26.14 -24.50
C GLU A 85 0.01 25.31 -24.53
N ARG A 86 0.91 25.48 -23.55
CA ARG A 86 2.18 24.77 -23.43
C ARG A 86 2.26 23.97 -22.14
N SER A 87 1.82 22.73 -22.19
CA SER A 87 2.11 21.78 -21.13
C SER A 87 3.53 21.22 -21.28
N VAL A 88 4.23 21.07 -20.16
CA VAL A 88 5.64 20.68 -20.09
C VAL A 88 5.85 19.74 -18.94
N PHE A 89 6.62 18.68 -19.15
CA PHE A 89 7.21 17.90 -18.08
C PHE A 89 8.70 17.65 -18.35
N ILE A 90 9.46 17.58 -17.27
CA ILE A 90 10.91 17.39 -17.26
C ILE A 90 11.19 16.14 -16.41
N TYR A 91 12.11 15.29 -16.84
CA TYR A 91 12.52 14.12 -16.08
C TYR A 91 14.02 13.93 -16.10
N GLY A 92 14.55 13.44 -14.99
CA GLY A 92 15.96 13.15 -14.81
C GLY A 92 16.28 11.67 -14.98
N TYR A 93 17.48 11.38 -15.45
CA TYR A 93 18.04 10.04 -15.50
C TYR A 93 19.57 10.08 -15.62
N TYR A 94 20.24 9.01 -15.17
CA TYR A 94 21.68 8.87 -15.40
C TYR A 94 21.96 8.46 -16.84
N ASN A 95 22.60 9.36 -17.58
CA ASN A 95 23.01 9.10 -18.97
C ASN A 95 24.36 8.37 -18.98
N GLN A 96 24.32 7.05 -19.24
CA GLN A 96 25.50 6.19 -19.22
C GLN A 96 26.56 6.57 -20.27
N GLN A 97 26.15 7.14 -21.41
CA GLN A 97 27.07 7.55 -22.47
C GLN A 97 27.79 8.86 -22.12
N ALA A 98 27.10 9.76 -21.45
CA ALA A 98 27.65 11.03 -20.95
C ALA A 98 28.22 10.91 -19.53
N GLN A 99 28.00 9.77 -18.83
CA GLN A 99 28.43 9.49 -17.45
C GLN A 99 28.01 10.55 -16.43
N ARG A 100 26.79 11.08 -16.56
CA ARG A 100 26.26 12.11 -15.67
C ARG A 100 24.75 12.04 -15.58
N GLU A 101 24.19 12.56 -14.48
CA GLU A 101 22.77 12.86 -14.38
C GLU A 101 22.39 13.97 -15.36
N VAL A 102 21.27 13.79 -16.05
CA VAL A 102 20.76 14.74 -17.02
C VAL A 102 19.25 14.89 -16.91
N GLU A 103 18.75 16.04 -17.29
CA GLU A 103 17.31 16.27 -17.48
C GLU A 103 16.95 16.32 -18.96
N ALA A 104 15.92 15.56 -19.33
CA ALA A 104 15.26 15.67 -20.61
C ALA A 104 13.87 16.27 -20.44
N VAL A 105 13.43 17.03 -21.43
CA VAL A 105 12.14 17.73 -21.41
C VAL A 105 11.28 17.33 -22.59
N LYS A 106 9.99 17.14 -22.36
CA LYS A 106 8.97 17.03 -23.40
C LYS A 106 7.96 18.15 -23.28
N VAL A 107 7.64 18.74 -24.43
CA VAL A 107 6.74 19.89 -24.54
C VAL A 107 5.60 19.53 -25.48
N ARG A 108 4.39 19.87 -25.06
CA ARG A 108 3.22 19.83 -25.95
C ARG A 108 3.28 20.97 -26.95
N ILE A 109 3.10 20.65 -28.20
CA ILE A 109 2.97 21.63 -29.27
C ILE A 109 1.65 21.39 -29.97
N LYS A 110 0.73 22.35 -29.84
CA LYS A 110 -0.55 22.28 -30.53
C LYS A 110 -0.33 22.42 -32.03
N LYS A 111 -0.68 21.37 -32.78
CA LYS A 111 -0.68 21.37 -34.25
C LYS A 111 -2.11 21.14 -34.72
N ASP A 112 -2.55 21.82 -35.77
CA ASP A 112 -3.90 21.68 -36.31
C ASP A 112 -4.22 20.23 -36.70
N SER A 113 -3.23 19.47 -37.16
CA SER A 113 -3.38 18.07 -37.52
C SER A 113 -3.24 17.09 -36.34
N ASN A 114 -2.67 17.52 -35.21
CA ASN A 114 -2.47 16.69 -34.03
C ASN A 114 -2.37 17.57 -32.78
N PRO A 115 -3.49 17.85 -32.10
CA PRO A 115 -3.53 18.69 -30.91
C PRO A 115 -2.81 18.06 -29.71
N ASP A 116 -2.61 16.76 -29.71
CA ASP A 116 -1.94 16.00 -28.64
C ASP A 116 -0.47 15.67 -28.96
N TYR A 117 0.16 16.45 -29.83
CA TYR A 117 1.55 16.22 -30.23
C TYR A 117 2.53 16.64 -29.13
N TRP A 118 3.42 15.74 -28.75
CA TRP A 118 4.49 15.95 -27.79
C TRP A 118 5.85 15.67 -28.39
N GLU A 119 6.81 16.58 -28.17
CA GLU A 119 8.17 16.38 -28.66
C GLU A 119 9.24 16.67 -27.60
N PRO A 120 10.41 16.01 -27.69
CA PRO A 120 11.58 16.37 -26.90
C PRO A 120 12.09 17.75 -27.34
N SER A 121 12.38 18.63 -26.36
CA SER A 121 12.89 19.99 -26.63
C SER A 121 14.32 20.17 -26.09
N ARG A 122 14.93 21.29 -26.45
CA ARG A 122 16.14 21.80 -25.80
C ARG A 122 15.85 22.16 -24.34
N PRO A 123 16.89 22.19 -23.48
CA PRO A 123 16.70 22.62 -22.09
C PRO A 123 15.99 23.97 -21.98
N LEU A 124 15.03 24.04 -21.06
CA LEU A 124 14.24 25.24 -20.81
C LEU A 124 14.79 25.93 -19.55
N ILE A 125 15.66 26.90 -19.75
CA ILE A 125 16.33 27.65 -18.68
C ILE A 125 15.32 28.39 -17.79
N ALA A 126 14.19 28.82 -18.34
CA ALA A 126 13.09 29.45 -17.60
C ALA A 126 12.46 28.50 -16.56
N TYR A 127 12.75 27.20 -16.63
CA TYR A 127 12.32 26.16 -15.68
C TYR A 127 13.51 25.49 -14.99
N ASP A 128 14.58 26.25 -14.74
CA ASP A 128 15.76 25.85 -13.98
C ASP A 128 16.48 24.60 -14.52
N MET A 129 16.38 24.33 -15.83
CA MET A 129 17.20 23.30 -16.46
C MET A 129 18.62 23.82 -16.72
N GLU A 130 19.60 22.93 -16.52
CA GLU A 130 20.98 23.23 -16.89
C GLU A 130 21.14 23.45 -18.40
N LYS A 131 22.00 24.39 -18.78
CA LYS A 131 22.40 24.56 -20.18
C LYS A 131 23.13 23.32 -20.67
N MET A 132 22.99 23.03 -21.95
CA MET A 132 23.78 21.94 -22.57
C MET A 132 25.28 22.25 -22.45
N PRO A 133 26.07 21.25 -22.02
CA PRO A 133 27.53 21.41 -22.01
C PRO A 133 28.07 21.62 -23.43
N PRO A 134 29.26 22.26 -23.57
CA PRO A 134 29.92 22.41 -24.85
C PRO A 134 30.15 21.05 -25.55
N LEU A 135 30.18 21.06 -26.89
CA LEU A 135 30.40 19.83 -27.66
C LEU A 135 31.82 19.24 -27.49
N GLN A 136 32.77 20.05 -27.02
CA GLN A 136 34.11 19.60 -26.65
C GLN A 136 34.10 18.75 -25.39
N GLU A 137 33.21 19.05 -24.43
CA GLU A 137 33.05 18.31 -23.19
C GLU A 137 32.27 17.01 -23.43
N VAL A 138 31.10 17.13 -24.05
CA VAL A 138 30.25 15.97 -24.40
C VAL A 138 29.92 16.03 -25.90
N PRO A 139 30.62 15.26 -26.73
CA PRO A 139 30.40 15.24 -28.17
C PRO A 139 29.00 14.81 -28.58
N ASN A 140 28.55 15.27 -29.73
CA ASN A 140 27.31 14.81 -30.35
C ASN A 140 27.35 13.26 -30.55
N GLY A 141 26.23 12.58 -30.28
CA GLY A 141 26.13 11.13 -30.32
C GLY A 141 26.47 10.44 -28.99
N ARG A 142 27.09 11.12 -28.01
CA ARG A 142 27.29 10.60 -26.66
C ARG A 142 26.11 10.94 -25.76
N GLY A 143 24.98 10.24 -25.94
CA GLY A 143 23.77 10.45 -25.13
C GLY A 143 23.06 11.78 -25.37
N ARG A 144 23.46 12.56 -26.39
CA ARG A 144 22.88 13.84 -26.76
C ARG A 144 22.81 14.07 -28.27
N SER A 145 21.92 14.96 -28.68
CA SER A 145 21.99 15.65 -29.94
C SER A 145 22.74 16.99 -29.79
N GLN A 146 22.85 17.77 -30.83
CA GLN A 146 23.50 19.09 -30.79
C GLN A 146 22.90 20.01 -29.71
N THR A 147 21.58 19.97 -29.50
CA THR A 147 20.84 20.97 -28.72
C THR A 147 20.14 20.42 -27.50
N ARG A 148 20.08 19.09 -27.30
CA ARG A 148 19.36 18.46 -26.19
C ARG A 148 19.93 17.11 -25.83
N TRP A 149 19.66 16.66 -24.59
CA TRP A 149 19.86 15.27 -24.18
C TRP A 149 18.89 14.35 -24.91
N ASN A 150 19.34 13.13 -25.19
CA ASN A 150 18.47 12.10 -25.74
C ASN A 150 17.40 11.73 -24.72
N THR A 151 16.25 11.28 -25.19
CA THR A 151 15.26 10.65 -24.31
C THR A 151 15.80 9.32 -23.80
N ILE A 152 15.44 8.96 -22.56
CA ILE A 152 15.83 7.68 -21.96
C ILE A 152 15.37 6.51 -22.85
N ASP A 153 16.28 5.57 -23.11
CA ASP A 153 15.96 4.35 -23.87
C ASP A 153 15.60 3.24 -22.90
N LYS A 154 14.31 3.01 -22.70
CA LYS A 154 13.76 2.10 -21.69
C LYS A 154 12.48 1.46 -22.20
N ASN A 155 12.39 0.13 -22.09
CA ASN A 155 11.14 -0.57 -22.40
C ASN A 155 10.06 -0.19 -21.39
N VAL A 156 8.81 -0.06 -21.86
CA VAL A 156 7.67 0.33 -21.02
C VAL A 156 6.54 -0.66 -21.17
N VAL A 157 6.03 -1.13 -20.03
CA VAL A 157 4.76 -1.84 -19.90
C VAL A 157 3.81 -0.93 -19.13
N TYR A 158 2.68 -0.58 -19.75
CA TYR A 158 1.64 0.22 -19.10
C TYR A 158 0.33 -0.57 -19.10
N LEU A 159 -0.20 -0.82 -17.90
CA LEU A 159 -1.47 -1.52 -17.69
C LEU A 159 -2.43 -0.61 -16.94
N ASP A 160 -3.54 -0.25 -17.58
CA ASP A 160 -4.66 0.45 -16.95
C ASP A 160 -5.76 -0.59 -16.66
N PHE A 161 -5.95 -0.91 -15.38
CA PHE A 161 -6.86 -1.99 -14.97
C PHE A 161 -8.33 -1.67 -15.16
N ARG A 162 -8.70 -0.45 -15.48
CA ARG A 162 -10.04 -0.10 -15.99
C ARG A 162 -10.30 -0.71 -17.37
N HIS A 163 -9.26 -1.05 -18.13
CA HIS A 163 -9.34 -1.62 -19.49
C HIS A 163 -8.76 -3.03 -19.56
N GLU A 164 -7.63 -3.29 -18.92
CA GLU A 164 -6.96 -4.59 -18.97
C GLU A 164 -7.70 -5.70 -18.21
N ALA A 165 -8.61 -5.34 -17.31
CA ALA A 165 -9.49 -6.30 -16.63
C ALA A 165 -10.73 -6.69 -17.44
N ILE A 166 -10.93 -6.14 -18.66
CA ILE A 166 -12.09 -6.43 -19.50
C ILE A 166 -11.74 -7.54 -20.50
N SER A 167 -12.31 -8.72 -20.29
CA SER A 167 -12.14 -9.87 -21.15
C SER A 167 -12.89 -9.76 -22.48
N ALA A 168 -12.64 -10.71 -23.41
CA ALA A 168 -13.42 -10.82 -24.66
C ALA A 168 -14.90 -11.07 -24.39
N PHE A 169 -15.20 -11.92 -23.41
CA PHE A 169 -16.57 -12.19 -22.96
C PHE A 169 -17.23 -10.94 -22.40
N ASP A 170 -16.62 -10.24 -21.45
CA ASP A 170 -17.19 -9.07 -20.79
C ASP A 170 -17.45 -7.94 -21.79
N ARG A 171 -16.48 -7.67 -22.69
CA ARG A 171 -16.60 -6.67 -23.75
C ARG A 171 -17.82 -6.94 -24.63
N PHE A 172 -18.04 -8.19 -25.03
CA PHE A 172 -19.21 -8.55 -25.80
C PHE A 172 -20.49 -8.50 -24.97
N PHE A 173 -20.51 -9.18 -23.84
CA PHE A 173 -21.72 -9.41 -23.07
C PHE A 173 -22.29 -8.13 -22.47
N TYR A 174 -21.45 -7.27 -21.93
CA TYR A 174 -21.88 -6.05 -21.24
C TYR A 174 -21.87 -4.80 -22.12
N VAL A 175 -20.94 -4.68 -23.07
CA VAL A 175 -20.73 -3.43 -23.82
C VAL A 175 -21.30 -3.49 -25.24
N THR A 176 -21.16 -4.62 -25.95
CA THR A 176 -21.52 -4.70 -27.37
C THR A 176 -23.03 -4.87 -27.57
N HIS A 177 -23.60 -4.16 -28.54
CA HIS A 177 -24.97 -4.37 -28.96
C HIS A 177 -25.10 -5.57 -29.89
N LEU A 178 -26.05 -6.48 -29.59
CA LEU A 178 -26.29 -7.65 -30.40
C LEU A 178 -27.06 -7.27 -31.69
N LYS A 179 -26.50 -7.62 -32.85
CA LYS A 179 -27.24 -7.65 -34.10
C LYS A 179 -27.96 -8.99 -34.23
N LYS A 180 -29.29 -8.97 -34.03
CA LYS A 180 -30.12 -10.17 -34.12
C LYS A 180 -30.15 -10.72 -35.54
N THR A 181 -30.20 -12.05 -35.67
CA THR A 181 -30.34 -12.78 -36.90
C THR A 181 -31.38 -13.89 -36.72
N LYS A 182 -31.76 -14.60 -37.79
CA LYS A 182 -32.70 -15.73 -37.70
C LYS A 182 -32.26 -16.87 -36.77
N THR A 183 -30.97 -16.97 -36.46
CA THR A 183 -30.38 -18.04 -35.64
C THR A 183 -29.75 -17.53 -34.35
N ILE A 184 -29.76 -16.23 -34.10
CA ILE A 184 -29.15 -15.59 -32.93
C ILE A 184 -30.12 -14.50 -32.46
N GLU A 185 -30.89 -14.80 -31.45
CA GLU A 185 -31.86 -13.87 -30.87
C GLU A 185 -31.32 -13.19 -29.61
N THR A 186 -30.45 -13.88 -28.86
CA THR A 186 -29.88 -13.42 -27.59
C THR A 186 -28.35 -13.38 -27.62
N LYS A 187 -27.74 -12.62 -26.69
CA LYS A 187 -26.28 -12.63 -26.50
C LYS A 187 -25.75 -14.02 -26.10
N GLN A 188 -26.56 -14.77 -25.33
CA GLN A 188 -26.24 -16.14 -24.94
C GLN A 188 -26.16 -17.08 -26.14
N ASP A 189 -27.08 -16.96 -27.13
CA ASP A 189 -27.02 -17.76 -28.35
C ASP A 189 -25.76 -17.45 -29.17
N PHE A 190 -25.41 -16.17 -29.23
CA PHE A 190 -24.17 -15.74 -29.89
C PHE A 190 -22.94 -16.37 -29.24
N ILE A 191 -22.81 -16.24 -27.91
CA ILE A 191 -21.70 -16.83 -27.16
C ILE A 191 -21.64 -18.34 -27.37
N ARG A 192 -22.77 -19.08 -27.21
CA ARG A 192 -22.80 -20.54 -27.41
C ARG A 192 -22.38 -20.95 -28.82
N LYS A 193 -22.76 -20.17 -29.83
CA LYS A 193 -22.37 -20.44 -31.22
C LYS A 193 -20.85 -20.29 -31.42
N TYR A 194 -20.28 -19.16 -31.00
CA TYR A 194 -18.87 -18.86 -31.24
C TYR A 194 -17.93 -19.52 -30.22
N ALA A 195 -18.42 -19.91 -29.04
CA ALA A 195 -17.65 -20.71 -28.08
C ALA A 195 -17.23 -22.08 -28.64
N LYS A 196 -18.00 -22.66 -29.59
CA LYS A 196 -17.58 -23.89 -30.28
C LYS A 196 -16.31 -23.69 -31.12
N ASN A 197 -16.20 -22.53 -31.78
CA ASN A 197 -15.00 -22.19 -32.55
C ASN A 197 -13.82 -21.91 -31.61
N LEU A 198 -14.07 -21.20 -30.50
CA LEU A 198 -13.06 -20.92 -29.49
C LEU A 198 -12.54 -22.22 -28.85
N GLN A 199 -13.43 -23.16 -28.55
CA GLN A 199 -13.04 -24.48 -28.02
C GLN A 199 -12.11 -25.21 -28.99
N THR A 200 -12.42 -25.25 -30.29
CA THR A 200 -11.54 -25.84 -31.32
C THR A 200 -10.16 -25.17 -31.33
N ILE A 201 -10.12 -23.84 -31.21
CA ILE A 201 -8.88 -23.07 -31.16
C ILE A 201 -8.06 -23.45 -29.93
N ILE A 202 -8.70 -23.59 -28.77
CA ILE A 202 -8.06 -23.95 -27.49
C ILE A 202 -7.54 -25.38 -27.55
N ASP A 203 -8.39 -26.35 -27.93
CA ASP A 203 -8.08 -27.79 -27.90
C ASP A 203 -6.96 -28.15 -28.87
N GLN A 204 -6.92 -27.51 -30.06
CA GLN A 204 -5.91 -27.74 -31.07
C GLN A 204 -4.72 -26.77 -30.97
N GLY A 205 -4.73 -25.81 -30.07
CA GLY A 205 -3.65 -24.83 -29.91
C GLY A 205 -3.41 -23.94 -31.15
N LEU A 206 -4.48 -23.60 -31.88
CA LEU A 206 -4.35 -22.91 -33.18
C LEU A 206 -3.95 -21.45 -33.02
N ASN A 207 -2.88 -21.03 -33.69
CA ASN A 207 -2.48 -19.61 -33.80
C ASN A 207 -3.09 -18.90 -35.02
N ASN A 208 -3.83 -19.62 -35.86
CA ASN A 208 -4.57 -19.09 -37.00
C ASN A 208 -5.90 -19.87 -37.12
N TYR A 209 -7.00 -19.15 -37.16
CA TYR A 209 -8.32 -19.73 -37.36
C TYR A 209 -9.14 -18.82 -38.26
N THR A 210 -9.42 -19.29 -39.47
CA THR A 210 -10.15 -18.54 -40.50
C THR A 210 -11.64 -18.77 -40.38
N LEU A 211 -12.40 -17.71 -40.15
CA LEU A 211 -13.85 -17.72 -40.18
C LEU A 211 -14.36 -16.55 -41.03
N TYR A 212 -15.25 -16.84 -41.99
CA TYR A 212 -15.76 -15.85 -42.94
C TYR A 212 -14.63 -15.11 -43.72
N ARG A 213 -13.59 -15.84 -44.16
CA ARG A 213 -12.43 -15.34 -44.89
C ARG A 213 -11.46 -14.43 -44.12
N HIS A 214 -11.65 -14.31 -42.81
CA HIS A 214 -10.77 -13.52 -41.94
C HIS A 214 -10.13 -14.40 -40.87
N ASN A 215 -8.85 -14.18 -40.62
CA ASN A 215 -8.21 -14.78 -39.44
C ASN A 215 -8.82 -14.17 -38.17
N ARG A 216 -9.23 -15.00 -37.22
CA ARG A 216 -9.89 -14.65 -35.98
C ARG A 216 -9.03 -14.75 -34.74
N VAL A 217 -7.78 -15.26 -34.89
CA VAL A 217 -6.84 -15.44 -33.78
C VAL A 217 -5.60 -14.62 -34.05
N LEU A 218 -5.26 -13.73 -33.12
CA LEU A 218 -4.03 -12.97 -33.16
C LEU A 218 -2.89 -13.72 -32.44
N LYS A 219 -3.19 -14.32 -31.29
CA LYS A 219 -2.24 -15.07 -30.47
C LYS A 219 -2.98 -16.18 -29.70
N ASN A 220 -2.36 -17.35 -29.58
CA ASN A 220 -2.83 -18.44 -28.73
C ASN A 220 -1.63 -19.02 -27.99
N GLU A 221 -1.59 -18.89 -26.69
CA GLU A 221 -0.41 -19.17 -25.90
C GLU A 221 -0.77 -19.94 -24.63
N LEU A 222 -0.07 -21.06 -24.42
CA LEU A 222 -0.06 -21.76 -23.15
C LEU A 222 1.03 -21.12 -22.27
N LEU A 223 0.64 -20.59 -21.10
CA LEU A 223 1.59 -19.92 -20.21
C LEU A 223 2.61 -20.89 -19.63
N SER A 224 3.82 -20.42 -19.42
CA SER A 224 4.88 -21.20 -18.78
C SER A 224 4.49 -21.59 -17.35
N LEU A 225 5.02 -22.72 -16.87
CA LEU A 225 4.75 -23.21 -15.51
C LEU A 225 5.14 -22.20 -14.42
N ASP A 226 6.17 -21.37 -14.66
CA ASP A 226 6.59 -20.35 -13.71
C ASP A 226 5.56 -19.23 -13.60
N ILE A 227 4.98 -18.78 -14.71
CA ILE A 227 3.88 -17.79 -14.72
C ILE A 227 2.66 -18.38 -14.00
N VAL A 228 2.27 -19.63 -14.35
CA VAL A 228 1.11 -20.30 -13.72
C VAL A 228 1.31 -20.45 -12.22
N ARG A 229 2.53 -20.78 -11.76
CA ARG A 229 2.87 -20.90 -10.34
C ARG A 229 2.72 -19.56 -9.61
N LYS A 230 3.20 -18.44 -10.20
CA LYS A 230 3.05 -17.11 -9.60
C LYS A 230 1.59 -16.69 -9.52
N ILE A 231 0.80 -16.92 -10.56
CA ILE A 231 -0.65 -16.67 -10.54
C ILE A 231 -1.32 -17.48 -9.42
N SER A 232 -0.98 -18.77 -9.31
CA SER A 232 -1.51 -19.67 -8.26
C SER A 232 -1.18 -19.16 -6.85
N GLN A 233 0.05 -18.67 -6.63
CA GLN A 233 0.49 -18.13 -5.34
C GLN A 233 -0.29 -16.86 -4.96
N ILE A 234 -0.50 -15.94 -5.92
CA ILE A 234 -1.22 -14.68 -5.67
C ILE A 234 -2.69 -14.96 -5.37
N LEU A 235 -3.35 -15.79 -6.20
CA LEU A 235 -4.77 -16.06 -6.07
C LEU A 235 -5.12 -17.09 -4.98
N GLY A 236 -4.12 -17.84 -4.47
CA GLY A 236 -4.36 -18.90 -3.49
C GLY A 236 -5.13 -20.09 -4.04
N LYS A 237 -5.08 -20.31 -5.36
CA LYS A 237 -5.70 -21.44 -6.07
C LYS A 237 -4.64 -22.21 -6.85
N SER A 238 -4.79 -23.52 -6.95
CA SER A 238 -3.88 -24.36 -7.73
C SER A 238 -4.35 -24.49 -9.17
N TYR A 239 -3.61 -23.90 -10.10
CA TYR A 239 -3.83 -24.06 -11.54
C TYR A 239 -2.80 -25.04 -12.10
N SER A 240 -3.27 -25.98 -12.92
CA SER A 240 -2.41 -26.92 -13.66
C SER A 240 -1.93 -26.32 -14.98
N SER A 241 -2.78 -25.53 -15.63
CA SER A 241 -2.42 -24.78 -16.84
C SER A 241 -3.32 -23.57 -17.04
N ILE A 242 -2.78 -22.56 -17.70
CA ILE A 242 -3.52 -21.36 -18.12
C ILE A 242 -3.16 -21.06 -19.57
N ARG A 243 -4.17 -20.89 -20.42
CA ARG A 243 -4.03 -20.51 -21.82
C ARG A 243 -4.64 -19.14 -22.06
N VAL A 244 -3.96 -18.30 -22.80
CA VAL A 244 -4.45 -16.98 -23.21
C VAL A 244 -4.63 -16.98 -24.72
N VAL A 245 -5.84 -16.66 -25.17
CA VAL A 245 -6.19 -16.56 -26.58
C VAL A 245 -6.62 -15.14 -26.89
N GLU A 246 -5.92 -14.47 -27.79
CA GLU A 246 -6.31 -13.15 -28.29
C GLU A 246 -7.04 -13.32 -29.62
N HIS A 247 -8.32 -12.99 -29.64
CA HIS A 247 -9.22 -13.27 -30.74
C HIS A 247 -10.29 -12.19 -30.93
N ASN A 248 -10.91 -12.17 -32.11
CA ASN A 248 -12.04 -11.32 -32.43
C ASN A 248 -13.31 -12.12 -32.83
N LEU A 249 -13.55 -13.23 -32.14
CA LEU A 249 -14.75 -14.06 -32.36
C LEU A 249 -16.02 -13.41 -31.80
N TYR A 250 -15.91 -12.68 -30.70
CA TYR A 250 -17.03 -12.06 -29.99
C TYR A 250 -17.26 -10.60 -30.37
N THR A 251 -16.19 -9.89 -30.73
CA THR A 251 -16.21 -8.46 -31.09
C THR A 251 -15.50 -8.21 -32.41
N SER A 252 -15.64 -7.02 -32.98
CA SER A 252 -14.90 -6.60 -34.16
C SER A 252 -13.39 -6.43 -33.91
N GLU A 253 -13.03 -6.10 -32.65
CA GLU A 253 -11.66 -5.91 -32.21
C GLU A 253 -11.13 -7.18 -31.53
N PHE A 254 -9.80 -7.35 -31.57
CA PHE A 254 -9.17 -8.41 -30.82
C PHE A 254 -9.27 -8.15 -29.32
N ALA A 255 -9.60 -9.18 -28.56
CA ALA A 255 -9.66 -9.17 -27.09
C ALA A 255 -9.20 -10.52 -26.54
N LYS A 256 -8.85 -10.55 -25.27
CA LYS A 256 -8.26 -11.73 -24.63
C LYS A 256 -9.33 -12.59 -23.98
N THR A 257 -9.26 -13.90 -24.20
CA THR A 257 -9.89 -14.94 -23.40
C THR A 257 -8.82 -15.68 -22.62
N ILE A 258 -9.08 -15.99 -21.36
CA ILE A 258 -8.28 -16.93 -20.57
C ILE A 258 -9.03 -18.24 -20.42
N TYR A 259 -8.30 -19.35 -20.51
CA TYR A 259 -8.81 -20.69 -20.23
C TYR A 259 -7.93 -21.35 -19.19
N MET A 260 -8.52 -21.67 -18.06
CA MET A 260 -7.82 -22.14 -16.86
C MET A 260 -8.22 -23.57 -16.52
N SER A 261 -7.22 -24.38 -16.19
CA SER A 261 -7.40 -25.74 -15.69
C SER A 261 -6.95 -25.79 -14.24
N CYS A 262 -7.85 -26.24 -13.37
CA CYS A 262 -7.59 -26.49 -11.95
C CYS A 262 -7.48 -28.00 -11.71
N GLY A 263 -6.93 -28.43 -10.57
CA GLY A 263 -7.03 -29.83 -10.15
C GLY A 263 -8.49 -30.31 -10.14
N ASN A 264 -8.71 -31.63 -10.28
CA ASN A 264 -10.04 -32.28 -10.32
C ASN A 264 -10.86 -32.02 -11.59
N ASP A 265 -10.21 -31.93 -12.76
CA ASP A 265 -10.86 -31.77 -14.08
C ASP A 265 -11.74 -30.52 -14.23
N LEU A 266 -11.59 -29.52 -13.35
CA LEU A 266 -12.30 -28.26 -13.45
C LEU A 266 -11.61 -27.33 -14.44
N ASN A 267 -12.25 -27.14 -15.60
CA ASN A 267 -11.76 -26.23 -16.63
C ASN A 267 -12.82 -25.15 -16.90
N TYR A 268 -12.37 -23.89 -16.98
CA TYR A 268 -13.27 -22.76 -17.23
C TYR A 268 -12.55 -21.59 -17.92
N SER A 269 -13.33 -20.74 -18.56
CA SER A 269 -12.88 -19.48 -19.14
C SER A 269 -13.21 -18.31 -18.21
N GLU A 270 -12.84 -17.10 -18.63
CA GLU A 270 -13.18 -15.85 -17.95
C GLU A 270 -14.70 -15.64 -17.78
N ALA A 271 -15.53 -16.30 -18.56
CA ALA A 271 -16.99 -16.24 -18.39
C ALA A 271 -17.46 -16.79 -17.02
N PHE A 272 -16.67 -17.65 -16.40
CA PHE A 272 -16.88 -18.23 -15.06
C PHE A 272 -15.81 -17.80 -14.06
N ALA A 273 -14.69 -17.27 -14.51
CA ALA A 273 -13.68 -16.67 -13.66
C ALA A 273 -14.14 -15.31 -13.13
N GLY A 274 -13.69 -14.96 -11.94
CA GLY A 274 -13.85 -13.59 -11.46
C GLY A 274 -12.97 -12.62 -12.25
N SER A 275 -13.38 -11.35 -12.38
CA SER A 275 -12.58 -10.30 -13.03
C SER A 275 -11.18 -10.15 -12.42
N GLY A 276 -11.02 -10.41 -11.11
CA GLY A 276 -9.72 -10.43 -10.43
C GLY A 276 -8.79 -11.53 -10.92
N GLU A 277 -9.30 -12.73 -11.29
CA GLU A 277 -8.47 -13.79 -11.88
C GLU A 277 -7.91 -13.34 -13.24
N PHE A 278 -8.75 -12.75 -14.07
CA PHE A 278 -8.34 -12.21 -15.38
C PHE A 278 -7.29 -11.09 -15.23
N ALA A 279 -7.51 -10.18 -14.29
CA ALA A 279 -6.58 -9.08 -14.00
C ALA A 279 -5.20 -9.59 -13.56
N ILE A 280 -5.14 -10.56 -12.64
CA ILE A 280 -3.88 -11.15 -12.18
C ILE A 280 -3.16 -11.92 -13.28
N VAL A 281 -3.88 -12.69 -14.12
CA VAL A 281 -3.27 -13.37 -15.28
C VAL A 281 -2.63 -12.36 -16.22
N SER A 282 -3.34 -11.27 -16.55
CA SER A 282 -2.84 -10.20 -17.42
C SER A 282 -1.60 -9.50 -16.83
N LEU A 283 -1.64 -9.17 -15.53
CA LEU A 283 -0.53 -8.51 -14.83
C LEU A 283 0.71 -9.40 -14.77
N VAL A 284 0.58 -10.60 -14.25
CA VAL A 284 1.74 -11.50 -14.03
C VAL A 284 2.40 -11.84 -15.35
N LYS A 285 1.59 -12.14 -16.38
CA LYS A 285 2.10 -12.39 -17.74
C LYS A 285 2.89 -11.20 -18.26
N ALA A 286 2.31 -10.00 -18.25
CA ALA A 286 2.95 -8.80 -18.81
C ALA A 286 4.25 -8.44 -18.08
N VAL A 287 4.27 -8.55 -16.75
CA VAL A 287 5.45 -8.21 -15.92
C VAL A 287 6.56 -9.26 -16.08
N MET A 288 6.20 -10.55 -16.09
CA MET A 288 7.20 -11.62 -16.26
C MET A 288 7.79 -11.70 -17.67
N GLU A 289 7.02 -11.34 -18.70
CA GLU A 289 7.50 -11.32 -20.10
C GLU A 289 8.26 -10.03 -20.44
N ALA A 290 8.15 -9.00 -19.64
CA ALA A 290 8.87 -7.75 -19.86
C ALA A 290 10.40 -7.99 -19.84
N PRO A 291 11.17 -7.38 -20.77
CA PRO A 291 12.62 -7.39 -20.70
C PRO A 291 13.14 -6.81 -19.38
N ASP A 292 14.31 -7.29 -18.94
CA ASP A 292 14.94 -6.76 -17.73
C ASP A 292 15.08 -5.23 -17.78
N LYS A 293 15.04 -4.59 -16.62
CA LYS A 293 15.13 -3.13 -16.44
C LYS A 293 14.00 -2.33 -17.10
N SER A 294 12.87 -2.97 -17.41
CA SER A 294 11.69 -2.28 -17.93
C SER A 294 11.10 -1.31 -16.91
N LEU A 295 10.40 -0.32 -17.43
CA LEU A 295 9.50 0.54 -16.66
C LEU A 295 8.10 -0.07 -16.66
N ILE A 296 7.63 -0.51 -15.52
CA ILE A 296 6.31 -1.09 -15.31
C ILE A 296 5.42 -0.03 -14.70
N ILE A 297 4.35 0.33 -15.37
CA ILE A 297 3.39 1.35 -14.94
C ILE A 297 2.03 0.68 -14.78
N LEU A 298 1.43 0.77 -13.58
CA LEU A 298 0.16 0.14 -13.26
C LEU A 298 -0.83 1.20 -12.74
N ASP A 299 -1.97 1.34 -13.41
CA ASP A 299 -3.02 2.26 -12.96
C ASP A 299 -4.13 1.47 -12.25
N GLU A 300 -4.21 1.62 -10.92
CA GLU A 300 -5.16 0.96 -10.02
C GLU A 300 -5.16 -0.59 -10.14
N PRO A 301 -4.01 -1.27 -9.97
CA PRO A 301 -3.91 -2.71 -10.16
C PRO A 301 -4.73 -3.54 -9.17
N GLU A 302 -5.21 -2.95 -8.08
CA GLU A 302 -6.04 -3.58 -7.06
C GLU A 302 -7.50 -3.77 -7.45
N VAL A 303 -7.96 -3.19 -8.55
CA VAL A 303 -9.37 -3.26 -8.97
C VAL A 303 -9.83 -4.71 -9.11
N SER A 304 -10.95 -5.03 -8.48
CA SER A 304 -11.55 -6.39 -8.43
C SER A 304 -10.72 -7.47 -7.73
N ILE A 305 -9.67 -7.11 -6.97
CA ILE A 305 -8.79 -8.06 -6.29
C ILE A 305 -9.02 -7.98 -4.77
N HIS A 306 -9.17 -9.13 -4.12
CA HIS A 306 -9.31 -9.21 -2.66
C HIS A 306 -8.03 -8.74 -1.94
N PRO A 307 -8.12 -8.02 -0.79
CA PRO A 307 -6.96 -7.46 -0.09
C PRO A 307 -5.81 -8.45 0.14
N GLY A 308 -6.08 -9.69 0.57
CA GLY A 308 -5.03 -10.70 0.75
C GLY A 308 -4.31 -11.10 -0.55
N ALA A 309 -4.95 -11.00 -1.71
CA ALA A 309 -4.30 -11.20 -3.01
C ALA A 309 -3.54 -9.95 -3.47
N GLN A 310 -3.98 -8.75 -3.06
CA GLN A 310 -3.27 -7.49 -3.32
C GLN A 310 -1.90 -7.48 -2.63
N GLU A 311 -1.80 -7.93 -1.37
CA GLU A 311 -0.52 -8.04 -0.66
C GLU A 311 0.45 -9.00 -1.36
N LYS A 312 -0.03 -10.17 -1.79
CA LYS A 312 0.78 -11.13 -2.54
C LYS A 312 1.19 -10.59 -3.92
N MET A 313 0.31 -9.81 -4.56
CA MET A 313 0.64 -9.10 -5.81
C MET A 313 1.75 -8.08 -5.59
N LEU A 314 1.71 -7.32 -4.50
CA LEU A 314 2.78 -6.38 -4.15
C LEU A 314 4.11 -7.11 -3.90
N GLU A 315 4.08 -8.24 -3.18
CA GLU A 315 5.27 -9.09 -2.97
C GLU A 315 5.84 -9.62 -4.30
N PHE A 316 4.97 -10.04 -5.22
CA PHE A 316 5.37 -10.44 -6.57
C PHE A 316 6.03 -9.28 -7.32
N LEU A 317 5.46 -8.08 -7.28
CA LEU A 317 6.06 -6.89 -7.90
C LEU A 317 7.44 -6.57 -7.29
N ALA A 318 7.58 -6.70 -5.98
CA ALA A 318 8.86 -6.51 -5.29
C ALA A 318 9.89 -7.56 -5.72
N GLU A 319 9.50 -8.82 -5.87
CA GLU A 319 10.36 -9.87 -6.39
C GLU A 319 10.82 -9.58 -7.82
N GLN A 320 9.92 -9.09 -8.70
CA GLN A 320 10.29 -8.73 -10.07
C GLN A 320 11.19 -7.49 -10.13
N ALA A 321 10.96 -6.50 -9.27
CA ALA A 321 11.85 -5.36 -9.11
C ALA A 321 13.25 -5.78 -8.65
N PHE A 322 13.34 -6.79 -7.79
CA PHE A 322 14.60 -7.32 -7.28
C PHE A 322 15.34 -8.17 -8.33
N THR A 323 14.64 -9.11 -8.98
CA THR A 323 15.26 -10.12 -9.88
C THR A 323 15.52 -9.59 -11.27
N LYS A 324 14.60 -8.82 -11.84
CA LYS A 324 14.68 -8.25 -13.19
C LYS A 324 15.07 -6.77 -13.21
N HIS A 325 15.30 -6.18 -12.06
CA HIS A 325 15.63 -4.76 -11.90
C HIS A 325 14.63 -3.82 -12.58
N HIS A 326 13.33 -4.17 -12.53
CA HIS A 326 12.28 -3.30 -13.04
C HIS A 326 12.14 -2.05 -12.17
N GLN A 327 11.90 -0.91 -12.83
CA GLN A 327 11.36 0.27 -12.18
C GLN A 327 9.84 0.20 -12.25
N ILE A 328 9.17 0.16 -11.11
CA ILE A 328 7.72 -0.02 -11.03
C ILE A 328 7.09 1.25 -10.45
N VAL A 329 6.08 1.79 -11.14
CA VAL A 329 5.29 2.92 -10.63
C VAL A 329 3.82 2.56 -10.74
N PHE A 330 3.08 2.68 -9.65
CA PHE A 330 1.66 2.38 -9.68
C PHE A 330 0.82 3.40 -8.90
N THR A 331 -0.44 3.53 -9.29
CA THR A 331 -1.43 4.28 -8.51
C THR A 331 -2.25 3.33 -7.69
N THR A 332 -2.71 3.77 -6.52
CA THR A 332 -3.57 2.95 -5.67
C THR A 332 -4.43 3.78 -4.73
N HIS A 333 -5.59 3.20 -4.37
CA HIS A 333 -6.45 3.62 -3.27
C HIS A 333 -6.49 2.56 -2.15
N SER A 334 -5.72 1.46 -2.29
CA SER A 334 -5.76 0.35 -1.36
C SER A 334 -4.63 0.41 -0.32
N PRO A 335 -4.98 0.34 0.98
CA PRO A 335 -4.02 0.16 2.05
C PRO A 335 -3.14 -1.08 1.89
N ALA A 336 -3.71 -2.20 1.44
CA ALA A 336 -2.98 -3.46 1.25
C ALA A 336 -1.82 -3.34 0.24
N MET A 337 -1.92 -2.39 -0.71
CA MET A 337 -0.91 -2.13 -1.73
C MET A 337 0.28 -1.29 -1.24
N ILE A 338 0.21 -0.68 -0.06
CA ILE A 338 1.28 0.21 0.41
C ILE A 338 1.78 -0.12 1.81
N ARG A 339 1.06 -0.94 2.58
CA ARG A 339 1.40 -1.25 3.99
C ARG A 339 2.84 -1.74 4.20
N LYS A 340 3.38 -2.52 3.25
CA LYS A 340 4.73 -3.11 3.33
C LYS A 340 5.80 -2.26 2.64
N LEU A 341 5.41 -1.14 2.02
CA LEU A 341 6.37 -0.27 1.34
C LEU A 341 7.06 0.68 2.34
N PRO A 342 8.35 0.96 2.13
CA PRO A 342 9.04 1.98 2.90
C PRO A 342 8.55 3.37 2.51
N SER A 343 8.71 4.35 3.40
CA SER A 343 8.25 5.73 3.18
C SER A 343 8.80 6.36 1.89
N GLU A 344 10.03 6.03 1.51
CA GLU A 344 10.68 6.53 0.28
C GLU A 344 9.96 6.10 -1.00
N ALA A 345 9.12 5.07 -0.91
CA ALA A 345 8.33 4.53 -2.01
C ALA A 345 6.94 5.16 -2.14
N ILE A 346 6.47 5.92 -1.14
CA ILE A 346 5.09 6.39 -1.06
C ILE A 346 5.01 7.90 -1.26
N HIS A 347 4.21 8.30 -2.23
CA HIS A 347 3.92 9.70 -2.52
C HIS A 347 2.41 9.92 -2.53
N VAL A 348 1.95 10.91 -1.77
CA VAL A 348 0.53 11.26 -1.65
C VAL A 348 0.21 12.50 -2.48
N LEU A 349 -0.68 12.34 -3.46
CA LEU A 349 -1.23 13.44 -4.24
C LEU A 349 -2.55 13.88 -3.61
N TYR A 350 -2.68 15.16 -3.33
CA TYR A 350 -3.87 15.75 -2.72
C TYR A 350 -4.26 17.04 -3.42
N LEU A 351 -5.53 17.43 -3.28
CA LEU A 351 -6.04 18.67 -3.83
C LEU A 351 -5.88 19.80 -2.79
N ASP A 352 -5.35 20.92 -3.20
CA ASP A 352 -5.35 22.15 -2.39
C ASP A 352 -6.73 22.82 -2.40
N ALA A 353 -6.89 23.90 -1.64
CA ALA A 353 -8.15 24.64 -1.54
C ALA A 353 -8.62 25.24 -2.89
N ASN A 354 -7.74 25.38 -3.87
CA ASN A 354 -8.03 25.88 -5.21
C ASN A 354 -8.33 24.77 -6.23
N GLY A 355 -8.30 23.49 -5.80
CA GLY A 355 -8.49 22.33 -6.67
C GLY A 355 -7.25 21.95 -7.48
N ASN A 356 -6.07 22.52 -7.17
CA ASN A 356 -4.83 22.09 -7.79
C ASN A 356 -4.25 20.89 -7.07
N THR A 357 -3.64 19.99 -7.82
CA THR A 357 -2.97 18.83 -7.26
C THR A 357 -1.59 19.19 -6.73
N ASN A 358 -1.36 18.88 -5.46
CA ASN A 358 -0.07 18.99 -4.79
C ASN A 358 0.44 17.61 -4.36
N ILE A 359 1.66 17.50 -3.83
CA ILE A 359 2.27 16.24 -3.43
C ILE A 359 2.94 16.33 -2.05
N ARG A 360 2.79 15.26 -1.25
CA ARG A 360 3.68 14.95 -0.13
C ARG A 360 4.48 13.71 -0.49
N SER A 361 5.80 13.82 -0.42
CA SER A 361 6.72 12.75 -0.77
C SER A 361 7.28 12.07 0.48
N CYS A 362 7.68 10.80 0.34
CA CYS A 362 8.28 10.01 1.41
C CYS A 362 7.38 9.92 2.66
N VAL A 363 6.12 9.61 2.43
CA VAL A 363 5.07 9.55 3.46
C VAL A 363 4.98 8.12 4.02
N HIS A 364 4.83 7.99 5.33
CA HIS A 364 4.54 6.68 5.92
C HIS A 364 3.18 6.16 5.45
N ALA A 365 3.04 4.83 5.38
CA ALA A 365 1.83 4.19 4.88
C ALA A 365 0.59 4.65 5.67
N GLU A 366 0.71 4.81 6.97
CA GLU A 366 -0.35 5.25 7.88
C GLU A 366 -0.85 6.67 7.55
N GLU A 367 0.06 7.60 7.25
CA GLU A 367 -0.30 8.96 6.84
C GLU A 367 -1.00 8.96 5.48
N ALA A 368 -0.51 8.14 4.55
CA ALA A 368 -1.12 7.99 3.24
C ALA A 368 -2.55 7.45 3.31
N PHE A 369 -2.81 6.59 4.27
CA PHE A 369 -4.14 6.03 4.50
C PHE A 369 -5.16 7.09 4.95
N VAL A 370 -4.78 7.98 5.85
CA VAL A 370 -5.66 9.06 6.30
C VAL A 370 -6.11 9.92 5.11
N GLU A 371 -5.22 10.21 4.18
CA GLU A 371 -5.54 11.00 2.98
C GLU A 371 -6.54 10.34 2.04
N ILE A 372 -6.51 9.02 1.91
CA ILE A 372 -7.47 8.31 1.04
C ILE A 372 -8.80 8.01 1.73
N GLY A 373 -8.97 8.43 3.00
CA GLY A 373 -10.19 8.18 3.75
C GLY A 373 -10.46 6.70 4.02
N ALA A 374 -9.41 5.87 3.98
CA ALA A 374 -9.54 4.46 4.32
C ALA A 374 -9.89 4.33 5.80
N ALA A 375 -11.04 3.75 6.07
CA ALA A 375 -11.35 3.32 7.43
C ALA A 375 -10.36 2.19 7.79
N PHE A 376 -9.49 2.48 8.74
CA PHE A 376 -8.68 1.43 9.36
C PHE A 376 -9.56 0.58 10.25
N GLU A 377 -9.32 -0.72 10.29
CA GLU A 377 -9.47 -1.41 11.54
C GLU A 377 -8.45 -0.79 12.49
N LYS A 378 -8.89 0.18 13.26
CA LYS A 378 -8.05 0.79 14.27
C LYS A 378 -7.62 -0.29 15.25
N LYS A 379 -6.34 -0.31 15.59
CA LYS A 379 -5.90 -1.10 16.71
C LYS A 379 -6.47 -0.51 18.00
N THR A 380 -6.83 -1.33 18.94
CA THR A 380 -7.40 -0.89 20.20
C THR A 380 -6.34 -0.90 21.29
N ILE A 381 -6.18 0.21 22.00
CA ILE A 381 -5.38 0.25 23.23
C ILE A 381 -6.34 0.34 24.40
N ILE A 382 -6.29 -0.62 25.31
CA ILE A 382 -7.11 -0.64 26.53
C ILE A 382 -6.23 -0.27 27.72
N VAL A 383 -6.63 0.76 28.44
CA VAL A 383 -5.93 1.29 29.62
C VAL A 383 -6.82 1.26 30.86
N GLU A 384 -6.22 1.35 32.06
CA GLU A 384 -6.96 1.23 33.33
C GLU A 384 -7.91 2.38 33.59
N ASP A 385 -7.44 3.62 33.41
CA ASP A 385 -8.19 4.81 33.82
C ASP A 385 -8.09 5.97 32.82
N LYS A 386 -8.61 7.14 33.23
CA LYS A 386 -8.63 8.36 32.42
C LYS A 386 -7.25 9.02 32.31
N MET A 387 -6.40 8.90 33.34
CA MET A 387 -5.07 9.51 33.36
C MET A 387 -4.15 8.75 32.41
N ALA A 388 -4.14 7.41 32.47
CA ALA A 388 -3.48 6.55 31.54
C ALA A 388 -3.90 6.83 30.09
N LYS A 389 -5.22 6.95 29.86
CA LYS A 389 -5.76 7.32 28.53
C LYS A 389 -5.22 8.65 28.04
N LEU A 390 -5.19 9.68 28.89
CA LEU A 390 -4.73 11.01 28.54
C LEU A 390 -3.26 11.01 28.11
N VAL A 391 -2.39 10.30 28.84
CA VAL A 391 -0.96 10.17 28.51
C VAL A 391 -0.77 9.46 27.17
N ILE A 392 -1.44 8.32 26.95
CA ILE A 392 -1.33 7.56 25.70
C ILE A 392 -1.86 8.38 24.52
N GLU A 393 -3.01 9.01 24.64
CA GLU A 393 -3.55 9.86 23.57
C GLU A 393 -2.60 11.02 23.20
N LYS A 394 -1.95 11.64 24.20
CA LYS A 394 -0.99 12.71 23.95
C LYS A 394 0.24 12.20 23.19
N ILE A 395 0.81 11.06 23.60
CA ILE A 395 1.94 10.42 22.91
C ILE A 395 1.58 10.12 21.44
N LEU A 396 0.41 9.52 21.20
CA LEU A 396 -0.06 9.18 19.86
C LEU A 396 -0.33 10.41 18.97
N LYS A 397 -0.87 11.50 19.56
CA LYS A 397 -1.11 12.77 18.85
C LYS A 397 0.19 13.47 18.47
N ASP A 398 1.16 13.56 19.37
CA ASP A 398 2.45 14.19 19.09
C ASP A 398 3.23 13.41 18.03
N ARG A 399 3.12 12.08 18.01
CA ARG A 399 3.71 11.21 16.99
C ARG A 399 2.90 11.18 15.68
N LYS A 400 1.70 11.79 15.66
CA LYS A 400 0.75 11.81 14.52
C LYS A 400 0.22 10.43 14.09
N ILE A 401 0.18 9.46 15.00
CA ILE A 401 -0.36 8.11 14.77
C ILE A 401 -1.69 7.86 15.51
N PHE A 402 -2.25 8.86 16.17
CA PHE A 402 -3.50 8.76 16.94
C PHE A 402 -4.68 8.22 16.11
N ALA A 403 -4.73 8.55 14.81
CA ALA A 403 -5.79 8.08 13.91
C ALA A 403 -5.84 6.55 13.76
N ASN A 404 -4.72 5.86 14.05
CA ASN A 404 -4.58 4.41 13.91
C ASN A 404 -5.10 3.63 15.12
N PHE A 405 -5.48 4.32 16.18
CA PHE A 405 -5.84 3.71 17.44
C PHE A 405 -7.19 4.20 17.99
N ASP A 406 -7.91 3.28 18.63
CA ASP A 406 -8.99 3.60 19.57
C ASP A 406 -8.46 3.35 20.99
N VAL A 407 -8.27 4.43 21.76
CA VAL A 407 -7.82 4.32 23.16
C VAL A 407 -9.03 4.24 24.06
N LEU A 408 -9.23 3.09 24.68
CA LEU A 408 -10.39 2.79 25.52
C LEU A 408 -9.99 2.67 26.99
N LYS A 409 -10.75 3.33 27.86
CA LYS A 409 -10.65 3.12 29.29
C LYS A 409 -11.47 1.89 29.70
N ALA A 410 -10.88 1.00 30.49
CA ALA A 410 -11.58 -0.15 31.03
C ALA A 410 -12.72 0.26 31.98
N PRO A 411 -13.79 -0.53 32.07
CA PRO A 411 -14.86 -0.28 33.06
C PRO A 411 -14.39 -0.32 34.51
N ASN A 412 -13.51 -1.28 34.82
CA ASN A 412 -12.98 -1.56 36.17
C ASN A 412 -11.50 -1.95 36.06
N GLY A 413 -10.56 -1.14 36.47
CA GLY A 413 -9.11 -1.32 36.60
C GLY A 413 -8.42 -2.60 36.09
N ALA A 414 -7.16 -2.81 36.49
CA ALA A 414 -6.29 -3.88 35.97
C ALA A 414 -6.85 -5.31 36.13
N GLU A 415 -7.48 -5.61 37.26
CA GLU A 415 -7.98 -6.97 37.48
C GLU A 415 -9.08 -7.36 36.49
N TRP A 416 -9.98 -6.42 36.18
CA TRP A 416 -11.01 -6.63 35.17
C TRP A 416 -10.40 -6.81 33.77
N ILE A 417 -9.38 -6.00 33.42
CA ILE A 417 -8.67 -6.11 32.15
C ILE A 417 -8.09 -7.53 32.01
N LYS A 418 -7.35 -7.98 33.01
CA LYS A 418 -6.68 -9.29 32.99
C LYS A 418 -7.67 -10.47 32.92
N LYS A 419 -8.72 -10.45 33.75
CA LYS A 419 -9.70 -11.54 33.88
C LYS A 419 -10.71 -11.62 32.74
N ASN A 420 -11.03 -10.49 32.11
CA ASN A 420 -12.09 -10.41 31.11
C ASN A 420 -11.55 -10.05 29.72
N ALA A 421 -10.94 -8.88 29.58
CA ALA A 421 -10.53 -8.39 28.28
C ALA A 421 -9.38 -9.23 27.68
N VAL A 422 -8.26 -9.40 28.41
CA VAL A 422 -7.13 -10.21 27.95
C VAL A 422 -7.55 -11.64 27.70
N LEU A 423 -8.33 -12.25 28.61
CA LEU A 423 -8.82 -13.61 28.43
C LEU A 423 -9.68 -13.76 27.17
N THR A 424 -10.64 -12.87 26.96
CA THR A 424 -11.52 -12.90 25.78
C THR A 424 -10.73 -12.79 24.49
N HIS A 425 -9.81 -11.84 24.43
CA HIS A 425 -8.99 -11.61 23.23
C HIS A 425 -7.96 -12.71 22.99
N SER A 426 -7.40 -13.32 24.04
CA SER A 426 -6.51 -14.48 23.92
C SER A 426 -7.23 -15.72 23.36
N LEU A 427 -8.47 -15.97 23.82
CA LEU A 427 -9.29 -17.08 23.32
C LEU A 427 -9.71 -16.88 21.85
N ALA A 428 -9.92 -15.63 21.45
CA ALA A 428 -10.24 -15.26 20.06
C ALA A 428 -8.98 -15.13 19.18
N ASN A 429 -7.79 -15.21 19.76
CA ASN A 429 -6.48 -14.99 19.12
C ASN A 429 -6.45 -13.71 18.26
N THR A 430 -6.93 -12.59 18.85
CA THR A 430 -6.96 -11.31 18.16
C THR A 430 -5.62 -10.59 18.31
N ASP A 431 -5.07 -10.09 17.22
CA ASP A 431 -3.77 -9.41 17.14
C ASP A 431 -3.85 -7.87 17.02
N ASN A 432 -5.07 -7.33 17.15
CA ASN A 432 -5.33 -5.89 16.98
C ASN A 432 -5.60 -5.15 18.30
N VAL A 433 -5.38 -5.77 19.46
CA VAL A 433 -5.64 -5.18 20.79
C VAL A 433 -4.39 -5.20 21.66
N LEU A 434 -4.05 -4.05 22.24
CA LEU A 434 -2.95 -3.85 23.17
C LEU A 434 -3.50 -3.42 24.54
N PHE A 435 -2.94 -3.96 25.59
CA PHE A 435 -3.31 -3.58 26.97
C PHE A 435 -2.12 -2.87 27.62
N ILE A 436 -2.35 -1.68 28.18
CA ILE A 436 -1.31 -0.94 28.91
C ILE A 436 -1.84 -0.68 30.32
N LEU A 437 -1.17 -1.29 31.30
CA LEU A 437 -1.52 -1.25 32.70
C LEU A 437 -0.56 -0.33 33.48
N ASP A 438 -0.99 0.13 34.64
CA ASP A 438 -0.16 0.93 35.55
C ASP A 438 1.07 0.11 36.01
N GLY A 439 2.19 0.78 36.27
CA GLY A 439 3.46 0.10 36.56
C GLY A 439 3.47 -0.66 37.88
N ASP A 440 2.69 -0.23 38.87
CA ASP A 440 2.52 -0.93 40.15
C ASP A 440 1.89 -2.33 40.00
N LYS A 441 1.27 -2.62 38.86
CA LYS A 441 0.67 -3.92 38.52
C LYS A 441 1.64 -4.88 37.86
N LYS A 442 2.86 -4.43 37.53
CA LYS A 442 3.90 -5.25 36.87
C LYS A 442 4.36 -6.37 37.79
N LYS A 443 4.43 -7.59 37.24
CA LYS A 443 4.98 -8.77 37.90
C LYS A 443 6.17 -9.28 37.08
N GLU A 444 7.01 -10.09 37.70
CA GLU A 444 8.06 -10.80 36.97
C GLU A 444 7.45 -11.79 35.99
N HIS A 445 7.92 -11.76 34.75
CA HIS A 445 7.45 -12.64 33.70
C HIS A 445 8.52 -13.68 33.35
N GLN A 446 8.17 -14.96 33.49
CA GLN A 446 8.93 -16.03 32.87
C GLN A 446 8.49 -16.17 31.42
N ASP A 447 9.43 -16.28 30.50
CA ASP A 447 9.13 -16.49 29.07
C ASP A 447 8.33 -17.80 28.90
N PRO A 448 7.13 -17.77 28.33
CA PRO A 448 6.29 -18.95 28.14
C PRO A 448 6.98 -20.09 27.38
N ASP A 449 7.89 -19.74 26.44
CA ASP A 449 8.65 -20.70 25.66
C ASP A 449 9.71 -21.45 26.50
N ASN A 450 10.11 -20.87 27.64
CA ASN A 450 11.06 -21.47 28.58
C ASN A 450 10.40 -22.29 29.70
N ILE A 451 9.04 -22.40 29.72
CA ILE A 451 8.32 -23.20 30.69
C ILE A 451 8.40 -24.69 30.27
N PRO A 452 9.11 -25.56 31.03
CA PRO A 452 9.29 -26.95 30.63
C PRO A 452 7.97 -27.72 30.72
N PRO A 453 7.81 -28.83 29.94
CA PRO A 453 6.60 -29.64 29.99
C PRO A 453 6.31 -30.24 31.37
N SER A 454 7.32 -30.44 32.24
CA SER A 454 7.15 -30.87 33.64
C SER A 454 6.29 -29.94 34.48
N ASP A 455 6.27 -28.66 34.10
CA ASP A 455 5.59 -27.61 34.88
C ASP A 455 4.13 -27.38 34.40
N ASN A 456 3.65 -28.18 33.44
CA ASN A 456 2.28 -28.10 32.95
C ASN A 456 1.23 -28.24 34.08
N ILE A 457 1.53 -28.99 35.11
CA ILE A 457 0.65 -29.17 36.30
C ILE A 457 0.50 -27.82 37.06
N ARG A 458 1.51 -26.94 37.00
CA ARG A 458 1.56 -25.67 37.73
C ARG A 458 1.16 -24.44 36.85
N LEU A 459 0.71 -24.64 35.64
CA LEU A 459 0.38 -23.51 34.74
C LEU A 459 -0.63 -22.53 35.34
N SER A 460 -1.61 -23.01 36.11
CA SER A 460 -2.55 -22.12 36.81
C SER A 460 -1.86 -21.24 37.87
N ASP A 461 -0.85 -21.80 38.57
CA ASP A 461 -0.06 -21.04 39.55
C ASP A 461 0.88 -20.03 38.85
N ILE A 462 1.50 -20.45 37.75
CA ILE A 462 2.35 -19.59 36.92
C ILE A 462 1.54 -18.41 36.35
N ILE A 463 0.32 -18.65 35.87
CA ILE A 463 -0.59 -17.59 35.42
C ILE A 463 -0.88 -16.62 36.59
N TYR A 464 -1.15 -17.13 37.79
CA TYR A 464 -1.36 -16.30 38.97
C TYR A 464 -0.10 -15.51 39.35
N GLU A 465 1.07 -16.12 39.34
CA GLU A 465 2.36 -15.47 39.66
C GLU A 465 2.63 -14.31 38.70
N GLN A 466 2.40 -14.49 37.39
CA GLN A 466 2.65 -13.47 36.36
C GLN A 466 1.55 -12.40 36.26
N THR A 467 0.30 -12.77 36.45
CA THR A 467 -0.81 -11.82 36.28
C THR A 467 -1.26 -11.17 37.60
N GLY A 468 -0.94 -11.79 38.75
CA GLY A 468 -1.46 -11.42 40.06
C GLY A 468 -2.94 -11.75 40.24
N CYS A 469 -3.56 -12.47 39.31
CA CYS A 469 -4.97 -12.79 39.30
C CYS A 469 -5.21 -14.29 39.05
N ARG A 470 -6.18 -14.89 39.73
CA ARG A 470 -6.67 -16.22 39.36
C ARG A 470 -7.58 -16.09 38.15
N ILE A 471 -7.21 -16.72 37.06
CA ILE A 471 -7.91 -16.67 35.77
C ILE A 471 -8.35 -18.08 35.42
N GLU A 472 -9.66 -18.29 35.28
CA GLU A 472 -10.23 -19.57 34.86
C GLU A 472 -10.34 -19.57 33.33
N ILE A 473 -9.47 -20.33 32.66
CA ILE A 473 -9.44 -20.43 31.19
C ILE A 473 -10.41 -21.56 30.77
N PRO A 474 -11.45 -21.23 29.97
CA PRO A 474 -12.39 -22.20 29.46
C PRO A 474 -11.71 -23.26 28.61
N HIS A 475 -12.01 -24.56 28.86
CA HIS A 475 -11.49 -25.68 28.13
C HIS A 475 -12.56 -26.78 28.02
N GLU A 476 -12.34 -27.77 27.15
CA GLU A 476 -13.23 -28.90 27.03
C GLU A 476 -13.26 -29.71 28.32
N LYS A 477 -14.45 -30.12 28.72
CA LYS A 477 -14.64 -30.87 29.96
C LYS A 477 -13.89 -32.19 29.89
N ASP A 478 -13.11 -32.50 30.93
CA ASP A 478 -12.30 -33.71 31.08
C ASP A 478 -11.17 -33.86 30.03
N ASN A 479 -10.74 -32.75 29.36
CA ASN A 479 -9.63 -32.72 28.42
C ASN A 479 -8.45 -31.91 28.98
N GLU A 480 -7.53 -32.59 29.69
CA GLU A 480 -6.34 -31.95 30.27
C GLU A 480 -5.35 -31.42 29.18
N GLU A 481 -5.30 -32.03 28.01
CA GLU A 481 -4.43 -31.55 26.92
C GLU A 481 -4.93 -30.21 26.37
N ASP A 482 -6.23 -30.04 26.16
CA ASP A 482 -6.86 -28.80 25.74
C ASP A 482 -6.66 -27.68 26.79
N LYS A 483 -6.78 -28.01 28.07
CA LYS A 483 -6.53 -27.10 29.17
C LYS A 483 -5.10 -26.59 29.18
N ILE A 484 -4.11 -27.48 29.07
CA ILE A 484 -2.69 -27.13 29.02
C ILE A 484 -2.38 -26.25 27.81
N ALA A 485 -2.89 -26.63 26.63
CA ALA A 485 -2.69 -25.87 25.42
C ALA A 485 -3.21 -24.42 25.57
N LYS A 486 -4.45 -24.23 26.00
CA LYS A 486 -5.07 -22.92 26.20
C LYS A 486 -4.40 -22.09 27.29
N GLN A 487 -3.87 -22.72 28.34
CA GLN A 487 -3.11 -22.00 29.37
C GLN A 487 -1.76 -21.48 28.82
N ARG A 488 -1.08 -22.25 27.98
CA ARG A 488 0.15 -21.83 27.31
C ARG A 488 -0.13 -20.73 26.30
N ASP A 489 -1.19 -20.85 25.51
CA ASP A 489 -1.61 -19.82 24.54
C ASP A 489 -1.95 -18.51 25.24
N PHE A 490 -2.64 -18.58 26.39
CA PHE A 490 -2.92 -17.40 27.21
C PHE A 490 -1.65 -16.72 27.71
N LEU A 491 -0.68 -17.47 28.23
CA LEU A 491 0.59 -16.88 28.70
C LEU A 491 1.38 -16.21 27.57
N LYS A 492 1.38 -16.84 26.38
CA LYS A 492 2.01 -16.26 25.19
C LYS A 492 1.30 -14.98 24.76
N TYR A 493 -0.02 -15.02 24.67
CA TYR A 493 -0.83 -13.84 24.37
C TYR A 493 -0.60 -12.70 25.37
N TYR A 494 -0.55 -13.03 26.66
CA TYR A 494 -0.31 -12.07 27.73
C TYR A 494 1.05 -11.38 27.59
N LYS A 495 2.10 -12.15 27.28
CA LYS A 495 3.46 -11.63 27.01
C LYS A 495 3.48 -10.65 25.83
N ASP A 496 2.78 -10.98 24.75
CA ASP A 496 2.87 -10.25 23.49
C ASP A 496 1.94 -9.01 23.45
N HIS A 497 0.88 -8.97 24.28
CA HIS A 497 -0.17 -7.95 24.22
C HIS A 497 -0.34 -7.10 25.48
N VAL A 498 0.30 -7.45 26.61
CA VAL A 498 0.16 -6.69 27.87
C VAL A 498 1.46 -6.00 28.22
N PHE A 499 1.43 -4.68 28.26
CA PHE A 499 2.54 -3.81 28.61
C PHE A 499 2.20 -3.01 29.86
N TYR A 500 3.19 -2.31 30.42
CA TYR A 500 3.06 -1.56 31.64
C TYR A 500 3.64 -0.16 31.49
N PHE A 501 3.06 0.80 32.20
CA PHE A 501 3.69 2.10 32.35
C PHE A 501 5.06 1.94 33.02
N PRO A 502 6.06 2.76 32.65
CA PRO A 502 7.39 2.74 33.27
C PRO A 502 7.43 3.41 34.66
N VAL A 503 6.27 3.82 35.15
CA VAL A 503 6.02 4.45 36.46
C VAL A 503 4.85 3.77 37.15
N ASP A 504 4.77 3.87 38.48
CA ASP A 504 3.71 3.20 39.22
C ASP A 504 2.33 3.76 38.87
N ASP A 505 2.17 5.09 38.82
CA ASP A 505 0.94 5.78 38.45
C ASP A 505 1.19 6.67 37.19
N PRO A 506 0.33 6.68 36.17
CA PRO A 506 0.44 7.55 35.01
C PRO A 506 0.51 9.05 35.34
N GLU A 507 -0.08 9.46 36.45
CA GLU A 507 -0.03 10.81 37.01
C GLU A 507 1.40 11.31 37.23
N GLU A 508 2.35 10.43 37.50
CA GLU A 508 3.75 10.83 37.72
C GLU A 508 4.36 11.47 36.46
N ILE A 509 4.01 10.96 35.27
CA ILE A 509 4.47 11.54 34.00
C ILE A 509 3.87 12.96 33.85
N LEU A 510 2.58 13.11 34.13
CA LEU A 510 1.87 14.39 34.02
C LEU A 510 2.39 15.41 35.04
N TRP A 511 2.71 14.96 36.24
CA TRP A 511 3.19 15.81 37.32
C TRP A 511 4.52 16.50 37.00
N GLU A 512 5.34 15.91 36.21
CA GLU A 512 6.60 16.53 35.75
C GLU A 512 6.37 17.90 35.08
N TYR A 513 5.19 18.13 34.52
CA TYR A 513 4.79 19.32 33.78
C TYR A 513 3.79 20.21 34.53
N ALA A 514 3.57 19.94 35.80
CA ALA A 514 2.63 20.71 36.63
C ALA A 514 3.23 22.06 37.09
N ASP A 515 2.49 23.16 36.86
CA ASP A 515 2.85 24.47 37.42
C ASP A 515 2.62 24.50 38.93
N GLY A 516 3.57 25.07 39.66
CA GLY A 516 3.46 25.20 41.10
C GLY A 516 3.69 23.91 41.89
N LYS A 517 4.17 22.85 41.24
CA LYS A 517 4.49 21.55 41.88
C LYS A 517 5.41 21.71 43.09
N ASP A 518 6.39 22.63 43.00
CA ASP A 518 7.38 22.87 44.06
C ASP A 518 6.78 23.44 45.35
N THR A 519 5.54 23.95 45.29
CA THR A 519 4.82 24.50 46.47
C THR A 519 3.99 23.45 47.20
N ILE A 520 3.86 22.24 46.66
CA ILE A 520 3.05 21.16 47.19
C ILE A 520 3.94 20.13 47.86
N LEU A 521 3.95 20.12 49.19
CA LEU A 521 4.69 19.15 50.01
C LEU A 521 3.81 17.92 50.29
N GLU A 522 3.76 17.01 49.30
CA GLU A 522 3.01 15.77 49.39
C GLU A 522 3.80 14.67 48.64
N THR A 523 3.76 13.45 49.14
CA THR A 523 4.45 12.30 48.54
C THR A 523 3.51 11.43 47.68
N ASP A 524 2.22 11.48 47.94
CA ASP A 524 1.20 10.77 47.20
C ASP A 524 0.81 11.59 45.96
N ILE A 525 1.11 11.08 44.78
CA ILE A 525 0.90 11.80 43.52
C ILE A 525 -0.58 12.17 43.29
N LYS A 526 -1.51 11.32 43.67
CA LYS A 526 -2.94 11.57 43.50
C LYS A 526 -3.41 12.70 44.44
N LYS A 527 -2.86 12.76 45.64
CA LYS A 527 -3.12 13.89 46.57
C LYS A 527 -2.45 15.18 46.07
N CYS A 528 -1.31 15.08 45.39
CA CYS A 528 -0.69 16.24 44.74
C CYS A 528 -1.65 16.88 43.74
N PHE A 529 -2.27 16.10 42.87
CA PHE A 529 -3.29 16.59 41.92
C PHE A 529 -4.53 17.18 42.63
N CYS A 530 -5.00 16.57 43.71
CA CYS A 530 -6.09 17.12 44.52
C CYS A 530 -5.75 18.52 45.08
N LYS A 531 -4.57 18.67 45.70
CA LYS A 531 -4.13 19.98 46.23
C LYS A 531 -3.93 21.02 45.11
N LEU A 532 -3.39 20.61 43.98
CA LEU A 532 -3.24 21.51 42.82
C LEU A 532 -4.61 21.95 42.28
N SER A 533 -5.58 21.03 42.22
CA SER A 533 -6.97 21.35 41.86
C SER A 533 -7.60 22.35 42.83
N CYS A 534 -7.43 22.16 44.15
CA CYS A 534 -7.86 23.12 45.14
C CYS A 534 -7.24 24.52 44.95
N ASN A 535 -5.94 24.57 44.65
CA ASN A 535 -5.25 25.83 44.40
C ASN A 535 -5.74 26.56 43.15
N MET A 536 -6.08 25.82 42.10
CA MET A 536 -6.48 26.38 40.79
C MET A 536 -7.99 26.65 40.68
N PHE A 537 -8.82 25.74 41.20
CA PHE A 537 -10.27 25.74 41.02
C PHE A 537 -11.09 25.86 42.30
N GLY A 538 -10.43 25.77 43.46
CA GLY A 538 -11.07 25.94 44.78
C GLY A 538 -11.72 24.68 45.35
N ASP A 539 -11.65 23.54 44.68
CA ASP A 539 -12.18 22.25 45.15
C ASP A 539 -11.42 21.03 44.57
N GLU A 540 -11.74 19.83 45.10
CA GLU A 540 -11.12 18.54 44.71
C GLU A 540 -12.07 17.66 43.89
N LYS A 541 -12.97 18.27 43.11
CA LYS A 541 -13.85 17.48 42.25
C LYS A 541 -13.04 16.76 41.17
N SER A 542 -13.43 15.53 40.86
CA SER A 542 -12.74 14.70 39.88
C SER A 542 -12.66 15.35 38.47
N GLU A 543 -13.62 16.20 38.11
CA GLU A 543 -13.59 16.97 36.85
C GLU A 543 -12.50 18.04 36.87
N HIS A 544 -12.30 18.75 37.99
CA HIS A 544 -11.25 19.75 38.12
C HIS A 544 -9.86 19.12 38.24
N ILE A 545 -9.74 18.00 38.95
CA ILE A 545 -8.49 17.20 38.98
C ILE A 545 -8.10 16.76 37.55
N PHE A 546 -9.07 16.29 36.77
CA PHE A 546 -8.82 15.91 35.39
C PHE A 546 -8.45 17.12 34.52
N SER A 547 -9.06 18.27 34.71
CA SER A 547 -8.69 19.52 34.01
C SER A 547 -7.24 19.95 34.30
N VAL A 548 -6.78 19.77 35.54
CA VAL A 548 -5.35 19.98 35.87
C VAL A 548 -4.47 19.03 35.10
N ALA A 549 -4.85 17.75 35.02
CA ALA A 549 -4.10 16.75 34.24
C ALA A 549 -4.04 17.08 32.74
N GLU A 550 -5.16 17.58 32.17
CA GLU A 550 -5.17 18.05 30.76
C GLU A 550 -4.22 19.24 30.53
N ILE A 551 -4.14 20.17 31.47
CA ILE A 551 -3.19 21.30 31.41
C ILE A 551 -1.75 20.78 31.41
N CYS A 552 -1.43 19.81 32.28
CA CYS A 552 -0.12 19.17 32.33
C CYS A 552 0.19 18.44 31.03
N ALA A 553 -0.75 17.65 30.50
CA ALA A 553 -0.60 16.93 29.26
C ALA A 553 -0.35 17.86 28.07
N ASN A 554 -1.01 19.01 27.99
CA ASN A 554 -0.78 20.00 26.94
C ASN A 554 0.64 20.58 26.95
N LYS A 555 1.30 20.62 28.12
CA LYS A 555 2.69 21.06 28.27
C LYS A 555 3.71 19.95 28.09
N MET A 556 3.27 18.71 28.12
CA MET A 556 4.12 17.54 28.03
C MET A 556 4.87 17.50 26.70
N ASP A 557 6.20 17.45 26.77
CA ASP A 557 7.07 17.17 25.61
C ASP A 557 7.37 15.67 25.55
N THR A 558 6.60 14.98 24.72
CA THR A 558 6.72 13.52 24.56
C THR A 558 7.99 13.10 23.82
N SER A 559 8.65 14.03 23.12
CA SER A 559 9.84 13.74 22.32
C SER A 559 11.12 13.63 23.17
N THR A 560 11.17 14.32 24.29
CA THR A 560 12.35 14.37 25.19
C THR A 560 12.16 13.58 26.48
N ASN A 561 10.94 13.12 26.77
CA ASN A 561 10.63 12.36 27.98
C ASN A 561 10.88 10.87 27.77
N ASP A 562 11.87 10.30 28.46
CA ASP A 562 12.31 8.90 28.32
C ASP A 562 11.16 7.91 28.61
N LYS A 563 10.27 8.21 29.57
CA LYS A 563 9.11 7.38 29.92
C LYS A 563 8.10 7.32 28.77
N CYS A 564 7.88 8.47 28.10
CA CYS A 564 7.01 8.53 26.92
C CYS A 564 7.64 7.79 25.72
N GLN A 565 8.96 7.84 25.57
CA GLN A 565 9.66 7.13 24.50
C GLN A 565 9.63 5.61 24.70
N GLU A 566 9.72 5.12 25.93
CA GLU A 566 9.56 3.69 26.23
C GLU A 566 8.16 3.19 25.89
N LEU A 567 7.11 3.93 26.27
CA LEU A 567 5.73 3.60 25.91
C LEU A 567 5.53 3.62 24.39
N LEU A 568 6.06 4.62 23.72
CA LEU A 568 5.98 4.74 22.27
C LEU A 568 6.65 3.56 21.57
N HIS A 569 7.83 3.16 22.04
CA HIS A 569 8.55 1.99 21.50
C HIS A 569 7.73 0.70 21.58
N ASN A 570 7.07 0.46 22.71
CA ASN A 570 6.19 -0.69 22.89
C ASN A 570 5.00 -0.65 21.94
N ILE A 571 4.39 0.54 21.76
CA ILE A 571 3.27 0.73 20.83
C ILE A 571 3.71 0.56 19.35
N GLU A 572 4.88 1.09 18.98
CA GLU A 572 5.43 0.97 17.62
C GLU A 572 5.81 -0.49 17.28
N ASN A 573 6.35 -1.24 18.25
CA ASN A 573 6.64 -2.67 18.07
C ASN A 573 5.35 -3.48 17.85
N PHE A 574 4.26 -3.10 18.51
CA PHE A 574 2.95 -3.73 18.30
C PHE A 574 2.34 -3.37 16.92
N LEU A 575 2.77 -2.31 16.27
CA LEU A 575 2.33 -1.94 14.92
C LEU A 575 2.99 -2.79 13.82
N GLN A 576 4.19 -3.31 14.09
CA GLN A 576 4.94 -4.15 13.14
C GLN A 576 4.41 -5.58 13.10
#